data_ad07ae34378532b1ed8aa004e7f972a6
#
_entry.id   ad07ae34378532b1ed8aa004e7f972a6
#
_cell.length_a   1.000
_cell.length_b   1.000
_cell.length_c   1.000
_cell.angle_alpha   90.00
_cell.angle_beta   90.00
_cell.angle_gamma   90.00
#
_symmetry.space_group_name_H-M   'P 1'
#
loop_
_entity.id
_entity.type
_entity.pdbx_description
1 polymer ?
#
loop_
_entity_poly.entity_id
_entity_poly.type
_entity_poly.pdbx_seq_one_letter_code
_entity_poly.pdbx_strand_id
1 'polypeptide(L)'
;ELKLKYSSAAPDSYEGWEKWSLPIGNSGIGASVFGGVQTERIQLNEKSLWSGGPSDSRPNYNGGNLEEKGRNGQTVKEIQQLFANGDNDAASSKCGELVGLSDDAGVNGYGYYLSYGNMYLDFKGISDKDVENYERTLDLNTAIAGVEYDNGDTHYTRENFVSYPDN
;
A
#
# COMPACT_ATOMS: atom_id res chain seq x y z
N GLU A 1 -15.34 14.30 -12.67
CA GLU A 1 -14.60 14.44 -11.41
C GLU A 1 -14.21 13.04 -10.94
N LEU A 2 -12.91 12.81 -10.73
CA LEU A 2 -12.41 11.52 -10.24
C LEU A 2 -12.24 11.59 -8.72
N LYS A 3 -13.34 11.37 -8.01
CA LYS A 3 -13.39 11.47 -6.55
C LYS A 3 -14.12 10.26 -5.95
N LEU A 4 -13.49 9.57 -5.01
CA LEU A 4 -14.14 8.58 -4.17
C LEU A 4 -14.80 9.29 -2.98
N LYS A 5 -15.98 8.82 -2.57
CA LYS A 5 -16.74 9.37 -1.45
C LYS A 5 -17.31 8.27 -0.58
N TYR A 6 -17.19 8.45 0.73
CA TYR A 6 -17.69 7.55 1.76
C TYR A 6 -18.37 8.34 2.87
N SER A 7 -19.44 7.79 3.42
CA SER A 7 -20.24 8.40 4.50
C SER A 7 -19.86 7.93 5.91
N SER A 8 -18.76 7.19 6.04
CA SER A 8 -18.25 6.71 7.32
C SER A 8 -16.74 6.49 7.29
N ALA A 9 -16.10 6.50 8.46
CA ALA A 9 -14.71 6.11 8.61
C ALA A 9 -14.49 4.65 8.22
N ALA A 10 -13.28 4.30 7.79
CA ALA A 10 -12.88 2.91 7.63
C ALA A 10 -12.82 2.23 9.00
N PRO A 11 -13.31 0.98 9.14
CA PRO A 11 -13.15 0.22 10.37
C PRO A 11 -11.67 0.09 10.77
N ASP A 12 -11.37 0.20 12.06
CA ASP A 12 -10.03 -0.05 12.58
C ASP A 12 -9.75 -1.56 12.66
N SER A 13 -9.51 -2.15 11.47
CA SER A 13 -9.29 -3.58 11.29
C SER A 13 -8.42 -3.83 10.05
N TYR A 14 -7.99 -5.09 9.85
CA TYR A 14 -7.31 -5.50 8.62
C TYR A 14 -8.19 -5.27 7.39
N GLU A 15 -9.47 -5.66 7.45
CA GLU A 15 -10.42 -5.45 6.37
C GLU A 15 -10.64 -3.95 6.09
N GLY A 16 -10.71 -3.12 7.15
CA GLY A 16 -10.81 -1.68 7.02
C GLY A 16 -9.61 -1.06 6.32
N TRP A 17 -8.40 -1.55 6.63
CA TRP A 17 -7.21 -1.17 5.91
C TRP A 17 -7.24 -1.60 4.44
N GLU A 18 -7.55 -2.86 4.16
CA GLU A 18 -7.48 -3.45 2.83
C GLU A 18 -8.52 -2.88 1.86
N LYS A 19 -9.77 -2.70 2.33
CA LYS A 19 -10.92 -2.39 1.46
C LYS A 19 -11.41 -0.96 1.54
N TRP A 20 -11.16 -0.27 2.66
CA TRP A 20 -11.85 0.96 2.95
C TRP A 20 -10.95 2.15 3.24
N SER A 21 -9.68 1.96 3.61
CA SER A 21 -8.76 3.07 3.82
C SER A 21 -8.46 3.82 2.52
N LEU A 22 -8.12 5.11 2.62
CA LEU A 22 -7.80 5.95 1.47
C LEU A 22 -6.28 6.03 1.29
N PRO A 23 -5.73 5.50 0.18
CA PRO A 23 -4.28 5.52 -0.05
C PRO A 23 -3.83 6.89 -0.59
N ILE A 24 -2.77 7.42 -0.01
CA ILE A 24 -2.03 8.59 -0.50
C ILE A 24 -0.53 8.28 -0.52
N GLY A 25 0.26 9.01 -1.32
CA GLY A 25 1.70 8.77 -1.37
C GLY A 25 2.43 9.60 -2.42
N ASN A 26 3.78 9.61 -2.33
CA ASN A 26 4.67 10.35 -3.22
C ASN A 26 5.75 9.49 -3.89
N SER A 27 5.57 8.18 -3.99
CA SER A 27 6.56 7.17 -4.44
C SER A 27 7.67 6.81 -3.43
N GLY A 28 7.91 7.58 -2.40
CA GLY A 28 8.82 7.27 -1.30
C GLY A 28 8.06 6.77 -0.08
N ILE A 29 7.14 7.58 0.37
CA ILE A 29 6.26 7.33 1.51
C ILE A 29 4.84 7.10 1.00
N GLY A 30 4.16 6.14 1.58
CA GLY A 30 2.74 5.87 1.41
C GLY A 30 2.00 5.92 2.74
N ALA A 31 0.73 6.27 2.70
CA ALA A 31 -0.13 6.24 3.86
C ALA A 31 -1.53 5.75 3.49
N SER A 32 -2.18 5.08 4.45
CA SER A 32 -3.58 4.68 4.37
C SER A 32 -4.35 5.42 5.45
N VAL A 33 -5.24 6.34 5.05
CA VAL A 33 -6.05 7.20 5.92
C VAL A 33 -7.37 6.52 6.22
N PHE A 34 -7.72 6.36 7.49
CA PHE A 34 -8.96 5.69 7.92
C PHE A 34 -10.14 6.66 8.05
N GLY A 35 -9.88 7.92 8.38
CA GLY A 35 -10.89 8.96 8.52
C GLY A 35 -11.63 8.91 9.86
N GLY A 36 -11.02 8.38 10.92
CA GLY A 36 -11.61 8.38 12.26
C GLY A 36 -11.88 9.79 12.78
N VAL A 37 -12.91 9.98 13.59
CA VAL A 37 -13.30 11.30 14.11
C VAL A 37 -12.61 11.61 15.43
N GLN A 38 -12.91 10.87 16.48
CA GLN A 38 -12.27 11.04 17.79
C GLN A 38 -10.80 10.61 17.75
N THR A 39 -10.52 9.51 17.08
CA THR A 39 -9.16 9.00 16.86
C THR A 39 -8.97 8.71 15.38
N GLU A 40 -8.07 9.42 14.72
CA GLU A 40 -7.62 9.08 13.37
C GLU A 40 -6.52 8.04 13.43
N ARG A 41 -6.61 7.04 12.57
CA ARG A 41 -5.52 6.10 12.30
C ARG A 41 -4.98 6.34 10.91
N ILE A 42 -3.67 6.52 10.80
CA ILE A 42 -2.95 6.58 9.53
C ILE A 42 -1.87 5.49 9.56
N GLN A 43 -1.99 4.50 8.70
CA GLN A 43 -0.95 3.48 8.54
C GLN A 43 0.07 3.98 7.53
N LEU A 44 1.34 3.93 7.93
CA LEU A 44 2.45 4.45 7.14
C LEU A 44 3.26 3.32 6.52
N ASN A 45 3.78 3.59 5.33
CA ASN A 45 4.71 2.73 4.61
C ASN A 45 5.85 3.55 4.02
N GLU A 46 7.02 2.93 3.91
CA GLU A 46 8.19 3.50 3.25
C GLU A 46 8.76 2.44 2.30
N LYS A 47 9.00 2.80 1.03
CA LYS A 47 9.28 1.86 -0.06
C LYS A 47 10.54 1.01 0.11
N SER A 48 11.52 1.50 0.86
CA SER A 48 12.78 0.81 1.08
C SER A 48 12.79 -0.11 2.30
N LEU A 49 11.69 -0.15 3.06
CA LEU A 49 11.60 -0.91 4.29
C LEU A 49 11.37 -2.41 4.01
N TRP A 50 12.47 -3.09 3.70
CA TRP A 50 12.51 -4.53 3.42
C TRP A 50 13.42 -5.25 4.42
N SER A 51 13.06 -6.47 4.79
CA SER A 51 13.89 -7.31 5.68
C SER A 51 15.07 -7.97 4.96
N GLY A 52 15.11 -7.92 3.65
CA GLY A 52 16.15 -8.50 2.78
C GLY A 52 16.87 -7.45 1.95
N GLY A 53 18.04 -7.82 1.46
CA GLY A 53 18.86 -6.97 0.61
C GLY A 53 20.33 -7.39 0.63
N PRO A 54 21.19 -6.73 -0.17
CA PRO A 54 22.63 -6.94 -0.12
C PRO A 54 23.17 -6.58 1.26
N SER A 55 24.04 -7.43 1.82
CA SER A 55 24.77 -7.14 3.06
C SER A 55 26.00 -8.05 3.15
N ASP A 56 26.95 -7.70 4.04
CA ASP A 56 28.16 -8.50 4.27
C ASP A 56 27.83 -9.91 4.79
N SER A 57 26.72 -10.07 5.49
CA SER A 57 26.23 -11.38 5.94
C SER A 57 25.53 -12.19 4.84
N ARG A 58 25.37 -11.63 3.65
CA ARG A 58 24.66 -12.23 2.50
C ARG A 58 25.48 -12.10 1.20
N PRO A 59 26.66 -12.69 1.13
CA PRO A 59 27.57 -12.50 -0.01
C PRO A 59 27.01 -13.03 -1.33
N ASN A 60 26.04 -13.97 -1.27
CA ASN A 60 25.41 -14.59 -2.45
C ASN A 60 24.02 -13.99 -2.74
N TYR A 61 23.69 -12.83 -2.19
CA TYR A 61 22.42 -12.19 -2.46
C TYR A 61 22.29 -11.82 -3.93
N ASN A 62 21.27 -12.34 -4.60
CA ASN A 62 21.01 -12.12 -6.03
C ASN A 62 19.67 -11.42 -6.30
N GLY A 63 18.98 -10.93 -5.25
CA GLY A 63 17.68 -10.28 -5.37
C GLY A 63 16.54 -11.23 -5.76
N GLY A 64 16.71 -12.55 -5.53
CA GLY A 64 15.76 -13.55 -5.96
C GLY A 64 15.80 -13.85 -7.46
N ASN A 65 16.77 -13.35 -8.19
CA ASN A 65 16.92 -13.62 -9.63
C ASN A 65 17.52 -15.01 -9.87
N LEU A 66 16.93 -15.76 -10.77
CA LEU A 66 17.51 -17.00 -11.30
C LEU A 66 18.47 -16.65 -12.43
N GLU A 67 19.78 -16.69 -12.17
CA GLU A 67 20.81 -16.24 -13.11
C GLU A 67 20.78 -16.98 -14.45
N GLU A 68 20.44 -18.24 -14.46
CA GLU A 68 20.49 -19.07 -15.67
C GLU A 68 19.24 -18.96 -16.56
N LYS A 69 18.06 -18.67 -15.98
CA LYS A 69 16.78 -18.73 -16.70
C LYS A 69 16.17 -17.37 -16.99
N GLY A 70 16.33 -16.39 -16.12
CA GLY A 70 15.57 -15.12 -16.20
C GLY A 70 16.19 -14.03 -17.09
N ARG A 71 17.48 -14.10 -17.42
CA ARG A 71 18.19 -12.97 -18.04
C ARG A 71 18.22 -12.96 -19.57
N ASN A 72 17.92 -14.06 -20.24
CA ASN A 72 18.05 -14.16 -21.70
C ASN A 72 16.78 -13.76 -22.47
N GLY A 73 15.71 -13.41 -21.80
CA GLY A 73 14.41 -13.09 -22.41
C GLY A 73 13.66 -14.28 -23.02
N GLN A 74 14.24 -15.45 -23.04
CA GLN A 74 13.63 -16.66 -23.62
C GLN A 74 12.41 -17.12 -22.81
N THR A 75 12.53 -17.15 -21.49
CA THR A 75 11.42 -17.50 -20.59
C THR A 75 10.22 -16.58 -20.80
N VAL A 76 10.45 -15.26 -20.99
CA VAL A 76 9.37 -14.30 -21.27
C VAL A 76 8.68 -14.63 -22.60
N LYS A 77 9.43 -14.94 -23.65
CA LYS A 77 8.86 -15.33 -24.95
C LYS A 77 8.01 -16.60 -24.87
N GLU A 78 8.47 -17.57 -24.11
CA GLU A 78 7.73 -18.83 -23.90
C GLU A 78 6.43 -18.57 -23.13
N ILE A 79 6.45 -17.74 -22.11
CA ILE A 79 5.25 -17.30 -21.36
C ILE A 79 4.28 -16.61 -22.32
N GLN A 80 4.75 -15.69 -23.14
CA GLN A 80 3.92 -14.99 -24.13
C GLN A 80 3.29 -15.95 -25.14
N GLN A 81 4.02 -16.98 -25.60
CA GLN A 81 3.49 -18.00 -26.48
C GLN A 81 2.41 -18.85 -25.83
N LEU A 82 2.60 -19.24 -24.57
CA LEU A 82 1.61 -20.00 -23.81
C LEU A 82 0.31 -19.20 -23.66
N PHE A 83 0.39 -17.94 -23.32
CA PHE A 83 -0.80 -17.07 -23.29
C PHE A 83 -1.46 -16.93 -24.66
N ALA A 84 -0.67 -16.76 -25.72
CA ALA A 84 -1.21 -16.66 -27.09
C ALA A 84 -1.91 -17.93 -27.54
N ASN A 85 -1.51 -19.08 -27.04
CA ASN A 85 -2.13 -20.37 -27.30
C ASN A 85 -3.33 -20.67 -26.39
N GLY A 86 -3.62 -19.81 -25.42
CA GLY A 86 -4.71 -19.99 -24.45
C GLY A 86 -4.35 -20.93 -23.28
N ASP A 87 -3.09 -21.32 -23.14
CA ASP A 87 -2.61 -22.18 -22.05
C ASP A 87 -2.21 -21.34 -20.82
N ASN A 88 -3.23 -20.76 -20.19
CA ASN A 88 -3.05 -19.80 -19.09
C ASN A 88 -2.42 -20.42 -17.84
N ASP A 89 -2.74 -21.69 -17.54
CA ASP A 89 -2.22 -22.37 -16.36
C ASP A 89 -0.72 -22.67 -16.51
N ALA A 90 -0.31 -23.14 -17.69
CA ALA A 90 1.11 -23.35 -17.97
C ALA A 90 1.89 -22.02 -18.02
N ALA A 91 1.29 -20.97 -18.57
CA ALA A 91 1.88 -19.62 -18.57
C ALA A 91 2.09 -19.09 -17.15
N SER A 92 1.08 -19.20 -16.28
CA SER A 92 1.16 -18.79 -14.88
C SER A 92 2.22 -19.58 -14.11
N SER A 93 2.26 -20.90 -14.28
CA SER A 93 3.29 -21.75 -13.67
C SER A 93 4.70 -21.37 -14.11
N LYS A 94 4.87 -21.06 -15.41
CA LYS A 94 6.15 -20.68 -15.98
C LYS A 94 6.63 -19.29 -15.51
N CYS A 95 5.73 -18.39 -15.10
CA CYS A 95 6.12 -17.11 -14.49
C CYS A 95 7.00 -17.29 -13.24
N GLY A 96 6.85 -18.39 -12.50
CA GLY A 96 7.70 -18.75 -11.37
C GLY A 96 9.19 -18.92 -11.74
N GLU A 97 9.51 -19.15 -13.01
CA GLU A 97 10.90 -19.25 -13.49
C GLU A 97 11.57 -17.87 -13.63
N LEU A 98 10.83 -16.77 -13.63
CA LEU A 98 11.38 -15.41 -13.73
C LEU A 98 11.93 -14.90 -12.40
N VAL A 99 11.41 -15.41 -11.29
CA VAL A 99 11.78 -14.99 -9.94
C VAL A 99 12.12 -16.24 -9.13
N GLY A 100 13.31 -16.28 -8.55
CA GLY A 100 13.68 -17.30 -7.59
C GLY A 100 12.88 -17.13 -6.31
N LEU A 101 11.73 -17.78 -6.24
CA LEU A 101 11.07 -18.04 -4.97
C LEU A 101 11.86 -19.18 -4.31
N SER A 102 12.87 -18.83 -3.50
CA SER A 102 13.40 -19.81 -2.57
C SER A 102 12.47 -19.89 -1.37
N ASP A 103 12.31 -21.08 -0.81
CA ASP A 103 11.64 -21.27 0.49
C ASP A 103 12.31 -20.43 1.60
N ASP A 104 13.43 -19.82 1.28
CA ASP A 104 14.29 -18.98 2.08
C ASP A 104 14.30 -17.51 1.63
N ALA A 105 13.16 -17.01 1.16
CA ALA A 105 13.03 -15.62 0.68
C ALA A 105 13.54 -14.59 1.70
N GLY A 106 13.42 -14.90 3.00
CA GLY A 106 13.95 -14.07 4.09
C GLY A 106 15.47 -14.09 4.23
N VAL A 107 16.16 -15.15 3.81
CA VAL A 107 17.63 -15.33 3.96
C VAL A 107 18.37 -15.12 2.65
N ASN A 108 17.90 -15.72 1.57
CA ASN A 108 18.57 -15.70 0.26
C ASN A 108 17.80 -14.92 -0.81
N GLY A 109 16.57 -14.48 -0.51
CA GLY A 109 15.71 -13.71 -1.40
C GLY A 109 15.75 -12.21 -1.12
N TYR A 110 14.80 -11.51 -1.70
CA TYR A 110 14.64 -10.05 -1.56
C TYR A 110 14.06 -9.65 -0.18
N GLY A 111 13.68 -10.62 0.69
CA GLY A 111 13.10 -10.37 2.00
C GLY A 111 11.59 -10.08 1.95
N TYR A 112 11.10 -9.57 3.06
CA TYR A 112 9.70 -9.19 3.23
C TYR A 112 9.57 -7.68 3.28
N TYR A 113 8.51 -7.15 2.67
CA TYR A 113 8.12 -5.77 2.84
C TYR A 113 7.54 -5.59 4.25
N LEU A 114 8.08 -4.61 4.99
CA LEU A 114 7.72 -4.40 6.39
C LEU A 114 6.77 -3.21 6.53
N SER A 115 5.88 -3.28 7.52
CA SER A 115 5.07 -2.14 7.91
C SER A 115 5.93 -1.11 8.63
N TYR A 116 5.85 0.16 8.24
CA TYR A 116 6.50 1.25 8.97
C TYR A 116 5.83 1.51 10.32
N GLY A 117 4.52 1.37 10.39
CA GLY A 117 3.74 1.53 11.62
C GLY A 117 2.43 2.29 11.42
N ASN A 118 1.80 2.61 12.54
CA ASN A 118 0.58 3.40 12.57
C ASN A 118 0.81 4.68 13.38
N MET A 119 0.28 5.78 12.86
CA MET A 119 0.14 7.03 13.58
C MET A 119 -1.31 7.17 14.04
N TYR A 120 -1.50 7.51 15.31
CA TYR A 120 -2.80 7.79 15.89
C TYR A 120 -2.87 9.25 16.33
N LEU A 121 -3.92 9.95 15.92
CA LEU A 121 -4.18 11.33 16.29
C LEU A 121 -5.47 11.39 17.10
N ASP A 122 -5.36 11.68 18.40
CA ASP A 122 -6.49 11.81 19.30
C ASP A 122 -6.95 13.27 19.40
N PHE A 123 -8.17 13.55 18.95
CA PHE A 123 -8.78 14.87 18.99
C PHE A 123 -9.57 15.05 20.28
N LYS A 124 -9.08 15.93 21.15
CA LYS A 124 -9.71 16.19 22.45
C LYS A 124 -11.01 16.97 22.30
N GLY A 125 -12.01 16.58 23.08
CA GLY A 125 -13.31 17.26 23.09
C GLY A 125 -14.23 16.90 21.93
N ILE A 126 -13.85 15.94 21.08
CA ILE A 126 -14.68 15.40 20.01
C ILE A 126 -15.21 14.03 20.43
N SER A 127 -16.47 13.74 20.08
CA SER A 127 -17.12 12.46 20.35
C SER A 127 -17.66 11.87 19.07
N ASP A 128 -17.38 10.59 18.81
CA ASP A 128 -17.93 9.85 17.66
C ASP A 128 -19.45 9.75 17.68
N LYS A 129 -20.08 9.97 18.85
CA LYS A 129 -21.54 9.87 19.00
C LYS A 129 -22.29 11.09 18.50
N ASP A 130 -21.62 12.23 18.44
CA ASP A 130 -22.22 13.52 18.12
C ASP A 130 -21.81 14.00 16.71
N VAL A 131 -21.47 13.05 15.83
CA VAL A 131 -21.01 13.32 14.46
C VAL A 131 -22.22 13.38 13.51
N GLU A 132 -22.32 14.47 12.79
CA GLU A 132 -23.28 14.68 11.71
C GLU A 132 -22.55 15.04 10.41
N ASN A 133 -23.23 14.86 9.28
CA ASN A 133 -22.76 15.25 7.95
C ASN A 133 -21.36 14.71 7.57
N TYR A 134 -21.01 13.52 8.04
CA TYR A 134 -19.70 12.95 7.78
C TYR A 134 -19.51 12.61 6.30
N GLU A 135 -18.43 13.12 5.71
CA GLU A 135 -17.95 12.74 4.39
C GLU A 135 -16.43 12.48 4.43
N ARG A 136 -16.01 11.41 3.82
CA ARG A 136 -14.59 11.09 3.59
C ARG A 136 -14.36 10.94 2.10
N THR A 137 -13.34 11.60 1.57
CA THR A 137 -13.08 11.68 0.14
C THR A 137 -11.64 11.36 -0.22
N LEU A 138 -11.42 10.83 -1.43
CA LEU A 138 -10.12 10.81 -2.09
C LEU A 138 -10.28 11.44 -3.47
N ASP A 139 -9.67 12.59 -3.67
CA ASP A 139 -9.60 13.25 -4.96
C ASP A 139 -8.37 12.74 -5.74
N LEU A 140 -8.64 11.99 -6.83
CA LEU A 140 -7.58 11.37 -7.64
C LEU A 140 -6.85 12.38 -8.55
N ASN A 141 -7.36 13.61 -8.70
CA ASN A 141 -6.67 14.64 -9.47
C ASN A 141 -5.62 15.38 -8.62
N THR A 142 -5.89 15.54 -7.33
CA THR A 142 -5.01 16.27 -6.39
C THR A 142 -4.23 15.36 -5.46
N ALA A 143 -4.61 14.06 -5.39
CA ALA A 143 -4.07 13.09 -4.44
C ALA A 143 -4.27 13.51 -2.96
N ILE A 144 -5.39 14.19 -2.66
CA ILE A 144 -5.76 14.62 -1.32
C ILE A 144 -6.85 13.70 -0.77
N ALA A 145 -6.62 13.17 0.43
CA ALA A 145 -7.64 12.50 1.21
C ALA A 145 -8.26 13.49 2.21
N GLY A 146 -9.56 13.78 2.04
CA GLY A 146 -10.34 14.68 2.87
C GLY A 146 -11.22 13.95 3.86
N VAL A 147 -11.46 14.56 5.02
CA VAL A 147 -12.46 14.14 6.01
C VAL A 147 -13.19 15.38 6.50
N GLU A 148 -14.50 15.40 6.33
CA GLU A 148 -15.37 16.51 6.77
C GLU A 148 -16.49 15.97 7.64
N TYR A 149 -16.85 16.70 8.69
CA TYR A 149 -17.95 16.37 9.59
C TYR A 149 -18.32 17.55 10.48
N ASP A 150 -19.52 17.50 11.03
CA ASP A 150 -19.96 18.39 12.09
C ASP A 150 -19.91 17.67 13.44
N ASN A 151 -19.51 18.36 14.50
CA ASN A 151 -19.57 17.88 15.88
C ASN A 151 -20.05 19.02 16.78
N GLY A 152 -21.29 18.93 17.21
CA GLY A 152 -22.02 20.06 17.80
C GLY A 152 -22.13 21.21 16.80
N ASP A 153 -21.84 22.44 17.25
CA ASP A 153 -21.91 23.65 16.41
C ASP A 153 -20.65 23.89 15.56
N THR A 154 -19.72 22.93 15.52
CA THR A 154 -18.42 23.12 14.85
C THR A 154 -18.31 22.21 13.65
N HIS A 155 -17.98 22.79 12.50
CA HIS A 155 -17.60 22.07 11.28
C HIS A 155 -16.11 21.82 11.25
N TYR A 156 -15.72 20.57 11.00
CA TYR A 156 -14.31 20.12 10.94
C TYR A 156 -13.98 19.68 9.52
N THR A 157 -12.83 20.12 9.05
CA THR A 157 -12.23 19.67 7.79
C THR A 157 -10.79 19.25 8.05
N ARG A 158 -10.41 18.08 7.54
CA ARG A 158 -9.03 17.61 7.53
C ARG A 158 -8.63 17.23 6.14
N GLU A 159 -7.42 17.64 5.73
CA GLU A 159 -6.80 17.26 4.48
C GLU A 159 -5.51 16.52 4.77
N ASN A 160 -5.33 15.40 4.08
CA ASN A 160 -4.15 14.54 4.20
C ASN A 160 -3.54 14.39 2.82
N PHE A 161 -2.27 14.70 2.70
CA PHE A 161 -1.51 14.53 1.47
C PHE A 161 -0.04 14.20 1.80
N VAL A 162 0.67 13.65 0.84
CA VAL A 162 2.11 13.39 0.95
C VAL A 162 2.82 14.29 -0.06
N SER A 163 3.63 15.24 0.45
CA SER A 163 4.38 16.17 -0.39
C SER A 163 5.43 15.42 -1.22
N TYR A 164 5.49 15.68 -2.53
CA TYR A 164 6.52 15.10 -3.39
C TYR A 164 7.87 15.82 -3.27
N PRO A 165 7.92 17.18 -3.23
CA PRO A 165 9.20 17.90 -3.16
C PRO A 165 9.91 17.78 -1.81
N ASP A 166 9.18 17.54 -0.74
CA ASP A 166 9.70 17.67 0.64
C ASP A 166 10.00 16.32 1.31
N ASN A 167 9.93 15.23 0.58
CA ASN A 167 10.15 13.84 1.06
C ASN A 167 10.47 13.70 2.53
#